data_7619dbc594a19a1e80e09375568b7f28
#
_entry.id   7619dbc594a19a1e80e09375568b7f28
#
_cell.length_a   1.000
_cell.length_b   1.000
_cell.length_c   1.000
_cell.angle_alpha   90.00
_cell.angle_beta   90.00
_cell.angle_gamma   90.00
#
_symmetry.space_group_name_H-M   'P 1'
#
loop_
_entity.id
_entity.type
_entity.pdbx_description
1 polymer ?
#
loop_
_entity_poly.entity_id
_entity_poly.type
_entity_poly.pdbx_seq_one_letter_code
_entity_poly.pdbx_strand_id
1 'polypeptide(L)'
;MNQPAIDVELAEEIAQFYADPLGHVLFSYPWGAGQLEGFEGPDDWARDFLNEVGDEVRSRGFDGHTAVDPIQFSTASGHGIGKSALTAWLIRWIMDTRPYSKGIVTANTSEQLRTKTWAELAKWHHMGITKHWWTLNAGGGGSMNMYHNDHRETWRVDAQTCREENSEAFAGLHAAAATPFYIFDEASAVPDKIFEVREGGLTDGEAMTFDFGNPTRNTGRFYENMAGRFRHRYNRRHIDSRDVKITNKRLFETWIADYGLESDFVKVRVLGEFPSAGELQFIPSEAARDCINLTVAVQPHDPLVMGVDVARFGDDQSVICLRQGRDAESQGWHTFRGMDTMELSAKVVEVAREKNPDTVFIDGGGVGGGVVDRCRQLGLDVVEINFGSKATQRGYSNLRAQMWGNLKEAIIDGIRLPDNADLITDLTGLEYGYTLKNEIKLESKEAAKSRGVASPDMADALALTYVLPVYPSRLGFTGTQQETTTEYDPFSV
;
A
#
# COMPACT_ATOMS: atom_id res chain seq x y z
N MET A 1 -52.95 -8.22 -3.28
CA MET A 1 -52.41 -8.59 -1.93
C MET A 1 -51.96 -7.31 -1.28
N ASN A 2 -52.23 -7.09 0.00
CA ASN A 2 -51.75 -5.91 0.73
C ASN A 2 -50.25 -6.00 0.94
N GLN A 3 -49.52 -4.88 0.81
CA GLN A 3 -48.05 -4.78 1.00
C GLN A 3 -47.53 -5.54 2.24
N PRO A 4 -48.15 -5.45 3.44
CA PRO A 4 -47.69 -6.16 4.62
C PRO A 4 -47.76 -7.70 4.50
N ALA A 5 -48.67 -8.25 3.72
CA ALA A 5 -48.80 -9.71 3.51
C ALA A 5 -47.67 -10.23 2.58
N ILE A 6 -47.28 -9.41 1.58
CA ILE A 6 -46.15 -9.72 0.69
C ILE A 6 -44.84 -9.70 1.44
N ASP A 7 -44.66 -8.73 2.37
CA ASP A 7 -43.45 -8.61 3.16
C ASP A 7 -43.25 -9.79 4.14
N VAL A 8 -44.33 -10.33 4.72
CA VAL A 8 -44.26 -11.53 5.58
C VAL A 8 -43.85 -12.75 4.77
N GLU A 9 -44.48 -12.98 3.61
CA GLU A 9 -44.15 -14.10 2.72
C GLU A 9 -42.69 -14.03 2.23
N LEU A 10 -42.23 -12.85 1.82
CA LEU A 10 -40.85 -12.65 1.43
C LEU A 10 -39.86 -12.87 2.61
N ALA A 11 -40.20 -12.48 3.83
CA ALA A 11 -39.39 -12.71 5.00
C ALA A 11 -39.25 -14.21 5.34
N GLU A 12 -40.34 -14.97 5.20
CA GLU A 12 -40.33 -16.45 5.35
C GLU A 12 -39.45 -17.11 4.29
N GLU A 13 -39.49 -16.63 3.04
CA GLU A 13 -38.64 -17.15 1.97
C GLU A 13 -37.16 -16.80 2.22
N ILE A 14 -36.83 -15.57 2.61
CA ILE A 14 -35.48 -15.15 2.92
C ILE A 14 -34.90 -15.91 4.12
N ALA A 15 -35.70 -16.20 5.14
CA ALA A 15 -35.25 -16.95 6.31
C ALA A 15 -34.69 -18.35 6.00
N GLN A 16 -35.13 -18.97 4.90
CA GLN A 16 -34.62 -20.27 4.45
C GLN A 16 -33.14 -20.22 4.09
N PHE A 17 -32.63 -19.05 3.71
CA PHE A 17 -31.23 -18.86 3.32
C PHE A 17 -30.31 -18.52 4.51
N TYR A 18 -30.75 -18.74 5.75
CA TYR A 18 -29.93 -18.47 6.95
C TYR A 18 -28.54 -19.12 6.88
N ALA A 19 -28.47 -20.39 6.44
CA ALA A 19 -27.23 -21.15 6.27
C ALA A 19 -26.92 -21.43 4.78
N ASP A 20 -27.48 -20.62 3.88
CA ASP A 20 -27.26 -20.74 2.43
C ASP A 20 -27.04 -19.36 1.79
N PRO A 21 -25.85 -18.75 1.97
CA PRO A 21 -25.54 -17.45 1.39
C PRO A 21 -25.55 -17.48 -0.14
N LEU A 22 -25.18 -18.59 -0.80
CA LEU A 22 -25.25 -18.69 -2.24
C LEU A 22 -26.70 -18.67 -2.74
N GLY A 23 -27.57 -19.45 -2.11
CA GLY A 23 -29.04 -19.46 -2.42
C GLY A 23 -29.63 -18.07 -2.25
N HIS A 24 -29.28 -17.35 -1.18
CA HIS A 24 -29.70 -15.96 -0.97
C HIS A 24 -29.26 -15.05 -2.13
N VAL A 25 -28.01 -15.12 -2.56
CA VAL A 25 -27.49 -14.30 -3.65
C VAL A 25 -28.17 -14.62 -4.97
N LEU A 26 -28.40 -15.89 -5.25
CA LEU A 26 -29.11 -16.31 -6.48
C LEU A 26 -30.57 -15.89 -6.48
N PHE A 27 -31.23 -15.91 -5.32
CA PHE A 27 -32.64 -15.54 -5.18
C PHE A 27 -32.85 -14.01 -5.17
N SER A 28 -31.95 -13.27 -4.52
CA SER A 28 -32.17 -11.85 -4.22
C SER A 28 -31.91 -10.91 -5.39
N TYR A 29 -31.22 -11.36 -6.44
CA TYR A 29 -30.79 -10.50 -7.55
C TYR A 29 -31.30 -10.97 -8.91
N PRO A 30 -31.55 -10.04 -9.87
CA PRO A 30 -32.12 -10.34 -11.19
C PRO A 30 -31.04 -10.88 -12.16
N TRP A 31 -30.47 -12.03 -11.87
CA TRP A 31 -29.50 -12.66 -12.74
C TRP A 31 -30.07 -12.92 -14.14
N GLY A 32 -29.27 -12.71 -15.18
CA GLY A 32 -29.67 -12.82 -16.56
C GLY A 32 -30.49 -11.66 -17.11
N ALA A 33 -30.72 -10.60 -16.31
CA ALA A 33 -31.52 -9.44 -16.74
C ALA A 33 -30.89 -8.08 -16.34
N GLY A 34 -31.21 -7.05 -17.08
CA GLY A 34 -30.78 -5.68 -16.80
C GLY A 34 -29.25 -5.52 -16.74
N GLN A 35 -28.74 -5.02 -15.61
CA GLN A 35 -27.29 -4.88 -15.40
C GLN A 35 -26.56 -6.22 -15.25
N LEU A 36 -27.29 -7.31 -15.02
CA LEU A 36 -26.74 -8.66 -14.89
C LEU A 36 -27.04 -9.54 -16.12
N GLU A 37 -27.40 -8.92 -17.25
CA GLU A 37 -27.54 -9.62 -18.52
C GLU A 37 -26.23 -10.32 -18.89
N GLY A 38 -26.30 -11.61 -19.21
CA GLY A 38 -25.12 -12.44 -19.48
C GLY A 38 -24.43 -13.06 -18.25
N PHE A 39 -24.95 -12.80 -17.04
CA PHE A 39 -24.47 -13.44 -15.81
C PHE A 39 -25.57 -14.31 -15.21
N GLU A 40 -25.29 -15.59 -15.01
CA GLU A 40 -26.23 -16.57 -14.39
C GLU A 40 -26.03 -16.67 -12.86
N GLY A 41 -25.13 -15.86 -12.30
CA GLY A 41 -24.78 -15.86 -10.89
C GLY A 41 -23.35 -15.43 -10.64
N PRO A 42 -22.85 -15.57 -9.38
CA PRO A 42 -21.47 -15.32 -9.02
C PRO A 42 -20.49 -16.17 -9.82
N ASP A 43 -19.25 -15.69 -9.95
CA ASP A 43 -18.11 -16.46 -10.48
C ASP A 43 -17.82 -17.70 -9.61
N ASP A 44 -17.22 -18.73 -10.17
CA ASP A 44 -17.04 -20.03 -9.51
C ASP A 44 -16.35 -19.92 -8.14
N TRP A 45 -15.28 -19.14 -8.05
CA TRP A 45 -14.58 -18.93 -6.78
C TRP A 45 -15.47 -18.30 -5.68
N ALA A 46 -16.37 -17.40 -6.08
CA ALA A 46 -17.29 -16.77 -5.15
C ALA A 46 -18.45 -17.71 -4.76
N ARG A 47 -18.90 -18.58 -5.68
CA ARG A 47 -19.84 -19.67 -5.36
C ARG A 47 -19.26 -20.61 -4.32
N ASP A 48 -18.02 -21.05 -4.53
CA ASP A 48 -17.32 -21.95 -3.60
C ASP A 48 -17.11 -21.28 -2.24
N PHE A 49 -16.76 -19.98 -2.23
CA PHE A 49 -16.63 -19.21 -1.00
C PHE A 49 -17.95 -19.12 -0.22
N LEU A 50 -19.04 -18.78 -0.90
CA LEU A 50 -20.36 -18.66 -0.27
C LEU A 50 -20.87 -20.02 0.25
N ASN A 51 -20.62 -21.12 -0.47
CA ASN A 51 -20.95 -22.48 0.00
C ASN A 51 -20.17 -22.82 1.28
N GLU A 52 -18.87 -22.55 1.33
CA GLU A 52 -18.04 -22.77 2.52
C GLU A 52 -18.51 -21.96 3.73
N VAL A 53 -18.91 -20.70 3.52
CA VAL A 53 -19.53 -19.90 4.60
C VAL A 53 -20.82 -20.57 5.09
N GLY A 54 -21.66 -21.09 4.20
CA GLY A 54 -22.85 -21.83 4.57
C GLY A 54 -22.54 -23.11 5.36
N ASP A 55 -21.49 -23.85 4.98
CA ASP A 55 -21.04 -25.05 5.71
C ASP A 55 -20.56 -24.70 7.13
N GLU A 56 -19.83 -23.61 7.28
CA GLU A 56 -19.40 -23.11 8.58
C GLU A 56 -20.58 -22.72 9.48
N VAL A 57 -21.59 -22.04 8.94
CA VAL A 57 -22.81 -21.70 9.67
C VAL A 57 -23.51 -22.98 10.15
N ARG A 58 -23.68 -23.97 9.28
CA ARG A 58 -24.30 -25.25 9.62
C ARG A 58 -23.52 -26.01 10.69
N SER A 59 -22.19 -25.97 10.62
CA SER A 59 -21.31 -26.67 11.58
C SER A 59 -21.37 -26.08 12.98
N ARG A 60 -21.59 -24.75 13.12
CA ARG A 60 -21.69 -24.08 14.44
C ARG A 60 -23.02 -24.32 15.13
N GLY A 61 -24.11 -24.43 14.38
CA GLY A 61 -25.44 -24.72 14.91
C GLY A 61 -25.92 -23.69 15.93
N PHE A 62 -25.77 -22.39 15.63
CA PHE A 62 -26.20 -21.31 16.53
C PHE A 62 -27.71 -21.39 16.83
N ASP A 63 -28.06 -21.40 18.11
CA ASP A 63 -29.44 -21.55 18.62
C ASP A 63 -30.13 -20.21 18.94
N GLY A 64 -29.45 -19.07 18.74
CA GLY A 64 -29.94 -17.73 19.09
C GLY A 64 -29.74 -17.35 20.55
N HIS A 65 -29.14 -18.20 21.38
CA HIS A 65 -28.99 -17.98 22.82
C HIS A 65 -27.57 -18.19 23.32
N THR A 66 -26.88 -19.21 22.81
CA THR A 66 -25.53 -19.58 23.27
C THR A 66 -24.51 -19.16 22.25
N ALA A 67 -23.49 -18.41 22.65
CA ALA A 67 -22.39 -18.01 21.76
C ALA A 67 -21.70 -19.25 21.17
N VAL A 68 -21.36 -19.18 19.88
CA VAL A 68 -20.63 -20.22 19.18
C VAL A 68 -19.24 -19.73 18.79
N ASP A 69 -18.36 -20.64 18.40
CA ASP A 69 -17.05 -20.26 17.86
C ASP A 69 -17.21 -19.34 16.65
N PRO A 70 -16.42 -18.25 16.57
CA PRO A 70 -16.56 -17.29 15.48
C PRO A 70 -16.24 -17.91 14.12
N ILE A 71 -16.98 -17.49 13.10
CA ILE A 71 -16.73 -17.83 11.71
C ILE A 71 -15.72 -16.86 11.13
N GLN A 72 -14.52 -17.32 10.82
CA GLN A 72 -13.42 -16.46 10.41
C GLN A 72 -12.86 -16.87 9.04
N PHE A 73 -12.96 -15.96 8.07
CA PHE A 73 -12.42 -16.13 6.72
C PHE A 73 -11.33 -15.09 6.43
N SER A 74 -10.25 -15.52 5.80
CA SER A 74 -9.21 -14.63 5.30
C SER A 74 -8.83 -15.01 3.88
N THR A 75 -8.92 -14.05 2.95
CA THR A 75 -8.75 -14.29 1.51
C THR A 75 -7.70 -13.35 0.93
N ALA A 76 -6.59 -13.92 0.49
CA ALA A 76 -5.59 -13.25 -0.32
C ALA A 76 -5.90 -13.49 -1.81
N SER A 77 -5.81 -12.45 -2.63
CA SER A 77 -6.14 -12.58 -4.05
C SER A 77 -5.35 -11.62 -4.92
N GLY A 78 -5.23 -11.93 -6.20
CA GLY A 78 -4.83 -10.96 -7.20
C GLY A 78 -5.90 -9.88 -7.44
N HIS A 79 -5.67 -9.04 -8.43
CA HIS A 79 -6.56 -7.93 -8.76
C HIS A 79 -7.78 -8.36 -9.61
N GLY A 80 -8.87 -7.60 -9.49
CA GLY A 80 -10.01 -7.66 -10.41
C GLY A 80 -10.96 -8.84 -10.23
N ILE A 81 -10.86 -9.61 -9.14
CA ILE A 81 -11.65 -10.84 -8.93
C ILE A 81 -13.09 -10.60 -8.47
N GLY A 82 -13.50 -9.35 -8.18
CA GLY A 82 -14.88 -9.06 -7.73
C GLY A 82 -15.06 -9.10 -6.20
N LYS A 83 -14.01 -8.92 -5.38
CA LYS A 83 -14.08 -8.86 -3.89
C LYS A 83 -15.17 -7.95 -3.36
N SER A 84 -15.30 -6.74 -3.92
CA SER A 84 -16.28 -5.76 -3.44
C SER A 84 -17.73 -6.22 -3.68
N ALA A 85 -18.00 -6.95 -4.76
CA ALA A 85 -19.32 -7.55 -5.00
C ALA A 85 -19.61 -8.65 -3.97
N LEU A 86 -18.65 -9.54 -3.69
CA LEU A 86 -18.77 -10.55 -2.64
C LEU A 86 -19.00 -9.91 -1.27
N THR A 87 -18.27 -8.85 -0.95
CA THR A 87 -18.48 -8.06 0.28
C THR A 87 -19.92 -7.55 0.37
N ALA A 88 -20.46 -6.97 -0.69
CA ALA A 88 -21.84 -6.50 -0.73
C ALA A 88 -22.85 -7.64 -0.54
N TRP A 89 -22.62 -8.81 -1.15
CA TRP A 89 -23.50 -9.99 -1.00
C TRP A 89 -23.47 -10.52 0.44
N LEU A 90 -22.30 -10.61 1.07
CA LEU A 90 -22.16 -11.03 2.46
C LEU A 90 -22.90 -10.08 3.42
N ILE A 91 -22.72 -8.77 3.24
CA ILE A 91 -23.45 -7.77 4.04
C ILE A 91 -24.95 -7.97 3.88
N ARG A 92 -25.45 -8.06 2.65
CA ARG A 92 -26.87 -8.22 2.38
C ARG A 92 -27.42 -9.54 2.94
N TRP A 93 -26.71 -10.65 2.72
CA TRP A 93 -27.11 -11.95 3.26
C TRP A 93 -27.21 -11.92 4.82
N ILE A 94 -26.19 -11.41 5.51
CA ILE A 94 -26.21 -11.33 6.97
C ILE A 94 -27.37 -10.43 7.44
N MET A 95 -27.48 -9.25 6.85
CA MET A 95 -28.52 -8.29 7.22
C MET A 95 -29.93 -8.83 6.94
N ASP A 96 -30.17 -9.46 5.79
CA ASP A 96 -31.48 -9.93 5.38
C ASP A 96 -31.94 -11.20 6.16
N THR A 97 -31.00 -12.05 6.59
CA THR A 97 -31.34 -13.36 7.21
C THR A 97 -31.18 -13.39 8.72
N ARG A 98 -30.56 -12.38 9.33
CA ARG A 98 -30.22 -12.35 10.78
C ARG A 98 -30.76 -11.08 11.44
N PRO A 99 -31.95 -11.15 12.05
CA PRO A 99 -32.51 -10.03 12.77
C PRO A 99 -31.55 -9.48 13.84
N TYR A 100 -31.51 -8.16 13.96
CA TYR A 100 -30.67 -7.42 14.91
C TYR A 100 -29.16 -7.61 14.76
N SER A 101 -28.71 -8.10 13.59
CA SER A 101 -27.28 -8.14 13.28
C SER A 101 -26.67 -6.75 13.26
N LYS A 102 -25.42 -6.66 13.72
CA LYS A 102 -24.63 -5.41 13.72
C LYS A 102 -23.29 -5.65 13.02
N GLY A 103 -22.91 -4.75 12.14
CA GLY A 103 -21.68 -4.90 11.38
C GLY A 103 -20.82 -3.67 11.30
N ILE A 104 -19.52 -3.88 11.14
CA ILE A 104 -18.55 -2.86 10.75
C ILE A 104 -17.87 -3.31 9.47
N VAL A 105 -17.83 -2.38 8.51
CA VAL A 105 -17.09 -2.55 7.26
C VAL A 105 -15.99 -1.50 7.22
N THR A 106 -14.76 -1.91 6.95
CA THR A 106 -13.63 -0.99 6.88
C THR A 106 -12.77 -1.20 5.64
N ALA A 107 -12.08 -0.14 5.25
CA ALA A 107 -10.99 -0.14 4.29
C ALA A 107 -9.94 0.88 4.73
N ASN A 108 -8.76 0.83 4.11
CA ASN A 108 -7.62 1.67 4.48
C ASN A 108 -7.92 3.18 4.49
N THR A 109 -8.71 3.67 3.54
CA THR A 109 -9.06 5.09 3.45
C THR A 109 -10.55 5.32 3.31
N SER A 110 -11.04 6.48 3.81
CA SER A 110 -12.44 6.89 3.65
C SER A 110 -12.85 6.99 2.18
N GLU A 111 -11.95 7.41 1.30
CA GLU A 111 -12.22 7.52 -0.12
C GLU A 111 -12.40 6.13 -0.75
N GLN A 112 -11.55 5.17 -0.45
CA GLN A 112 -11.69 3.78 -0.94
C GLN A 112 -12.98 3.15 -0.43
N LEU A 113 -13.25 3.30 0.86
CA LEU A 113 -14.46 2.79 1.49
C LEU A 113 -15.71 3.35 0.78
N ARG A 114 -15.74 4.66 0.54
CA ARG A 114 -16.87 5.34 -0.12
C ARG A 114 -16.99 5.01 -1.61
N THR A 115 -15.89 5.07 -2.35
CA THR A 115 -15.92 5.01 -3.83
C THR A 115 -15.87 3.58 -4.37
N LYS A 116 -15.43 2.59 -3.60
CA LYS A 116 -15.36 1.19 -3.99
C LYS A 116 -16.35 0.34 -3.22
N THR A 117 -16.05 0.05 -1.96
CA THR A 117 -16.81 -0.92 -1.16
C THR A 117 -18.26 -0.49 -0.95
N TRP A 118 -18.48 0.77 -0.54
CA TRP A 118 -19.82 1.28 -0.27
C TRP A 118 -20.61 1.58 -1.54
N ALA A 119 -19.94 2.04 -2.60
CA ALA A 119 -20.57 2.23 -3.90
C ALA A 119 -21.06 0.89 -4.50
N GLU A 120 -20.27 -0.17 -4.33
CA GLU A 120 -20.67 -1.50 -4.78
C GLU A 120 -21.82 -2.05 -3.94
N LEU A 121 -21.80 -1.86 -2.61
CA LEU A 121 -22.95 -2.18 -1.75
C LEU A 121 -24.22 -1.44 -2.20
N ALA A 122 -24.11 -0.14 -2.52
CA ALA A 122 -25.24 0.65 -3.00
C ALA A 122 -25.82 0.09 -4.31
N LYS A 123 -24.96 -0.28 -5.25
CA LYS A 123 -25.35 -0.92 -6.53
C LYS A 123 -26.15 -2.20 -6.30
N TRP A 124 -25.62 -3.12 -5.49
CA TRP A 124 -26.29 -4.39 -5.18
C TRP A 124 -27.55 -4.18 -4.34
N HIS A 125 -27.55 -3.24 -3.40
CA HIS A 125 -28.73 -2.87 -2.64
C HIS A 125 -29.89 -2.43 -3.55
N HIS A 126 -29.63 -1.57 -4.54
CA HIS A 126 -30.67 -1.10 -5.46
C HIS A 126 -31.27 -2.21 -6.34
N MET A 127 -30.50 -3.25 -6.65
CA MET A 127 -30.97 -4.40 -7.42
C MET A 127 -31.69 -5.45 -6.57
N GLY A 128 -31.44 -5.46 -5.23
CA GLY A 128 -31.96 -6.47 -4.32
C GLY A 128 -33.48 -6.39 -4.11
N ILE A 129 -34.14 -7.56 -4.00
CA ILE A 129 -35.61 -7.65 -3.79
C ILE A 129 -36.03 -7.11 -2.43
N THR A 130 -35.16 -7.17 -1.40
CA THR A 130 -35.40 -6.71 -0.03
C THR A 130 -34.97 -5.25 0.18
N LYS A 131 -34.66 -4.48 -0.87
CA LYS A 131 -34.16 -3.08 -0.75
C LYS A 131 -35.08 -2.17 0.06
N HIS A 132 -36.39 -2.40 0.03
CA HIS A 132 -37.38 -1.57 0.71
C HIS A 132 -37.41 -1.78 2.22
N TRP A 133 -36.75 -2.81 2.76
CA TRP A 133 -36.58 -2.98 4.21
C TRP A 133 -35.50 -2.06 4.80
N TRP A 134 -34.64 -1.52 3.98
CA TRP A 134 -33.39 -0.88 4.39
C TRP A 134 -33.28 0.57 3.92
N THR A 135 -32.76 1.40 4.80
CA THR A 135 -32.26 2.73 4.44
C THR A 135 -30.73 2.67 4.32
N LEU A 136 -30.19 3.05 3.15
CA LEU A 136 -28.76 3.11 2.88
C LEU A 136 -28.31 4.55 2.70
N ASN A 137 -27.37 5.01 3.52
CA ASN A 137 -26.73 6.31 3.44
C ASN A 137 -25.35 6.21 2.79
N ALA A 138 -25.16 6.89 1.68
CA ALA A 138 -23.94 6.82 0.87
C ALA A 138 -22.85 7.84 1.23
N GLY A 139 -22.97 8.55 2.36
CA GLY A 139 -21.90 9.43 2.87
C GLY A 139 -21.81 10.82 2.23
N GLY A 140 -22.85 11.33 1.59
CA GLY A 140 -22.90 12.70 1.08
C GLY A 140 -23.03 13.75 2.18
N GLY A 141 -21.95 13.98 2.95
CA GLY A 141 -21.93 14.92 4.08
C GLY A 141 -22.29 14.32 5.44
N GLY A 142 -22.41 12.99 5.55
CA GLY A 142 -22.73 12.26 6.78
C GLY A 142 -22.07 10.89 6.87
N SER A 143 -22.48 10.07 7.85
CA SER A 143 -21.99 8.71 8.04
C SER A 143 -22.45 7.77 6.92
N MET A 144 -21.60 6.84 6.50
CA MET A 144 -21.96 5.74 5.62
C MET A 144 -22.49 4.59 6.47
N ASN A 145 -23.78 4.28 6.32
CA ASN A 145 -24.41 3.15 7.03
C ASN A 145 -25.62 2.61 6.28
N MET A 146 -26.01 1.39 6.61
CA MET A 146 -27.27 0.80 6.19
C MET A 146 -27.97 0.23 7.41
N TYR A 147 -29.26 0.50 7.57
CA TYR A 147 -30.04 0.05 8.72
C TYR A 147 -31.45 -0.35 8.33
N HIS A 148 -32.04 -1.24 9.15
CA HIS A 148 -33.44 -1.62 8.99
C HIS A 148 -34.38 -0.46 9.35
N ASN A 149 -35.40 -0.22 8.54
CA ASN A 149 -36.28 0.94 8.66
C ASN A 149 -36.96 1.05 10.05
N ASP A 150 -37.36 -0.08 10.62
CA ASP A 150 -38.03 -0.13 11.93
C ASP A 150 -37.08 -0.30 13.12
N HIS A 151 -35.79 -0.65 12.88
CA HIS A 151 -34.81 -1.01 13.91
C HIS A 151 -33.46 -0.32 13.71
N ARG A 152 -33.47 0.98 13.46
CA ARG A 152 -32.32 1.77 13.06
C ARG A 152 -31.09 1.62 13.95
N GLU A 153 -31.27 1.53 15.27
CA GLU A 153 -30.16 1.53 16.24
C GLU A 153 -29.65 0.11 16.54
N THR A 154 -30.49 -0.90 16.33
CA THR A 154 -30.20 -2.26 16.76
C THR A 154 -29.93 -3.23 15.60
N TRP A 155 -30.25 -2.86 14.35
CA TRP A 155 -30.07 -3.71 13.18
C TRP A 155 -29.44 -2.87 12.05
N ARG A 156 -28.12 -2.88 12.03
CA ARG A 156 -27.37 -1.95 11.15
C ARG A 156 -25.96 -2.40 10.82
N VAL A 157 -25.39 -1.84 9.78
CA VAL A 157 -23.98 -1.93 9.42
C VAL A 157 -23.43 -0.54 9.18
N ASP A 158 -22.25 -0.25 9.75
CA ASP A 158 -21.57 1.02 9.64
C ASP A 158 -20.24 0.87 8.90
N ALA A 159 -19.97 1.80 7.99
CA ALA A 159 -18.67 1.90 7.34
C ALA A 159 -17.75 2.84 8.16
N GLN A 160 -16.61 2.34 8.58
CA GLN A 160 -15.65 3.07 9.42
C GLN A 160 -14.24 2.99 8.82
N THR A 161 -13.47 4.07 8.94
CA THR A 161 -12.06 4.06 8.55
C THR A 161 -11.19 3.47 9.64
N CYS A 162 -10.20 2.67 9.27
CA CYS A 162 -9.26 2.02 10.19
C CYS A 162 -8.04 2.91 10.46
N ARG A 163 -8.13 3.81 11.45
CA ARG A 163 -6.98 4.54 11.97
C ARG A 163 -6.67 4.04 13.38
N GLU A 164 -5.39 3.95 13.73
CA GLU A 164 -4.99 3.48 15.06
C GLU A 164 -5.56 4.34 16.18
N GLU A 165 -5.66 5.67 15.96
CA GLU A 165 -6.25 6.61 16.91
C GLU A 165 -7.74 6.35 17.17
N ASN A 166 -8.44 5.70 16.22
CA ASN A 166 -9.86 5.38 16.32
C ASN A 166 -10.13 3.89 16.53
N SER A 167 -9.15 3.12 17.00
CA SER A 167 -9.27 1.67 17.17
C SER A 167 -10.45 1.28 18.07
N GLU A 168 -10.74 2.05 19.10
CA GLU A 168 -11.87 1.82 20.02
C GLU A 168 -13.25 1.86 19.33
N ALA A 169 -13.37 2.49 18.17
CA ALA A 169 -14.60 2.48 17.38
C ALA A 169 -14.94 1.07 16.82
N PHE A 170 -13.97 0.16 16.81
CA PHE A 170 -14.16 -1.26 16.45
C PHE A 170 -14.46 -2.14 17.65
N ALA A 171 -14.36 -1.60 18.88
CA ALA A 171 -14.75 -2.29 20.10
C ALA A 171 -16.28 -2.30 20.27
N GLY A 172 -16.80 -3.30 20.96
CA GLY A 172 -18.17 -3.25 21.49
C GLY A 172 -19.29 -3.53 20.49
N LEU A 173 -19.04 -4.20 19.38
CA LEU A 173 -20.12 -4.87 18.65
C LEU A 173 -20.59 -6.09 19.44
N HIS A 174 -21.44 -5.82 20.47
CA HIS A 174 -22.08 -6.88 21.23
C HIS A 174 -23.47 -7.16 20.67
N ALA A 175 -23.75 -8.41 20.38
CA ALA A 175 -25.01 -8.90 19.86
C ALA A 175 -25.27 -10.32 20.37
N ALA A 176 -25.43 -10.47 21.68
CA ALA A 176 -25.48 -11.74 22.39
C ALA A 176 -26.48 -12.78 21.82
N ALA A 177 -27.60 -12.31 21.23
CA ALA A 177 -28.62 -13.15 20.59
C ALA A 177 -28.69 -12.91 19.06
N ALA A 178 -27.62 -12.44 18.44
CA ALA A 178 -27.59 -12.10 17.02
C ALA A 178 -26.19 -12.32 16.42
N THR A 179 -25.94 -11.77 15.24
CA THR A 179 -24.70 -11.91 14.50
C THR A 179 -23.94 -10.58 14.48
N PRO A 180 -22.92 -10.36 15.34
CA PRO A 180 -21.94 -9.31 15.13
C PRO A 180 -21.02 -9.71 13.97
N PHE A 181 -20.73 -8.78 13.03
CA PHE A 181 -19.87 -9.11 11.91
C PHE A 181 -18.91 -7.98 11.52
N TYR A 182 -17.74 -8.37 11.03
CA TYR A 182 -16.69 -7.47 10.56
C TYR A 182 -16.26 -7.85 9.16
N ILE A 183 -16.16 -6.86 8.27
CA ILE A 183 -15.60 -7.06 6.94
C ILE A 183 -14.47 -6.05 6.72
N PHE A 184 -13.26 -6.56 6.53
CA PHE A 184 -12.07 -5.77 6.26
C PHE A 184 -11.72 -5.87 4.78
N ASP A 185 -12.01 -4.81 4.02
CA ASP A 185 -11.58 -4.68 2.63
C ASP A 185 -10.17 -4.06 2.60
N GLU A 186 -9.31 -4.51 1.69
CA GLU A 186 -7.88 -4.19 1.66
C GLU A 186 -7.17 -4.53 2.99
N ALA A 187 -7.46 -5.69 3.56
CA ALA A 187 -7.04 -6.13 4.90
C ALA A 187 -5.52 -6.07 5.14
N SER A 188 -4.69 -6.20 4.09
CA SER A 188 -3.24 -6.04 4.19
C SER A 188 -2.78 -4.65 4.64
N ALA A 189 -3.63 -3.62 4.45
CA ALA A 189 -3.34 -2.25 4.84
C ALA A 189 -3.98 -1.84 6.18
N VAL A 190 -4.81 -2.70 6.77
CA VAL A 190 -5.45 -2.44 8.07
C VAL A 190 -4.41 -2.59 9.19
N PRO A 191 -4.27 -1.62 10.12
CA PRO A 191 -3.36 -1.71 11.25
C PRO A 191 -3.65 -2.90 12.17
N ASP A 192 -2.60 -3.52 12.70
CA ASP A 192 -2.72 -4.70 13.58
C ASP A 192 -3.58 -4.43 14.81
N LYS A 193 -3.54 -3.20 15.35
CA LYS A 193 -4.36 -2.76 16.48
C LYS A 193 -5.86 -2.91 16.23
N ILE A 194 -6.32 -2.68 15.00
CA ILE A 194 -7.74 -2.82 14.63
C ILE A 194 -8.17 -4.30 14.70
N PHE A 195 -7.31 -5.21 14.23
CA PHE A 195 -7.56 -6.65 14.37
C PHE A 195 -7.62 -7.09 15.84
N GLU A 196 -6.75 -6.54 16.71
CA GLU A 196 -6.75 -6.84 18.14
C GLU A 196 -8.06 -6.41 18.82
N VAL A 197 -8.50 -5.17 18.55
CA VAL A 197 -9.74 -4.62 19.12
C VAL A 197 -10.95 -5.41 18.63
N ARG A 198 -10.98 -5.83 17.36
CA ARG A 198 -12.03 -6.68 16.79
C ARG A 198 -12.22 -7.99 17.55
N GLU A 199 -11.15 -8.59 18.09
CA GLU A 199 -11.25 -9.86 18.84
C GLU A 199 -12.26 -9.78 19.99
N GLY A 200 -12.39 -8.60 20.62
CA GLY A 200 -13.40 -8.38 21.67
C GLY A 200 -14.84 -8.53 21.20
N GLY A 201 -15.12 -8.16 19.95
CA GLY A 201 -16.45 -8.30 19.35
C GLY A 201 -16.79 -9.70 18.82
N LEU A 202 -15.86 -10.66 18.94
CA LEU A 202 -16.06 -12.04 18.51
C LEU A 202 -16.44 -12.99 19.67
N THR A 203 -16.76 -12.44 20.82
CA THR A 203 -16.94 -13.20 22.08
C THR A 203 -18.37 -13.61 22.35
N ASP A 204 -19.35 -13.11 21.61
CA ASP A 204 -20.77 -13.38 21.82
C ASP A 204 -21.53 -13.63 20.50
N GLY A 205 -22.70 -14.27 20.61
CA GLY A 205 -23.56 -14.55 19.49
C GLY A 205 -22.97 -15.50 18.43
N GLU A 206 -23.32 -15.25 17.17
CA GLU A 206 -22.78 -15.91 15.97
C GLU A 206 -21.82 -14.94 15.27
N ALA A 207 -20.68 -14.67 15.88
CA ALA A 207 -19.73 -13.69 15.36
C ALA A 207 -19.12 -14.13 14.02
N MET A 208 -19.02 -13.20 13.06
CA MET A 208 -18.43 -13.46 11.74
C MET A 208 -17.37 -12.41 11.38
N THR A 209 -16.28 -12.84 10.75
CA THR A 209 -15.27 -11.92 10.22
C THR A 209 -14.74 -12.38 8.87
N PHE A 210 -14.63 -11.43 7.94
CA PHE A 210 -14.18 -11.63 6.58
C PHE A 210 -13.09 -10.62 6.25
N ASP A 211 -11.87 -11.12 6.04
CA ASP A 211 -10.70 -10.31 5.69
C ASP A 211 -10.38 -10.53 4.22
N PHE A 212 -10.50 -9.49 3.39
CA PHE A 212 -10.17 -9.52 1.96
C PHE A 212 -9.01 -8.59 1.66
N GLY A 213 -7.98 -9.07 0.96
CA GLY A 213 -6.85 -8.21 0.59
C GLY A 213 -6.00 -8.77 -0.54
N ASN A 214 -5.25 -7.87 -1.17
CA ASN A 214 -4.11 -8.28 -1.96
C ASN A 214 -2.94 -8.48 -0.99
N PRO A 215 -2.16 -9.55 -1.10
CA PRO A 215 -1.09 -9.88 -0.15
C PRO A 215 0.15 -9.03 -0.41
N THR A 216 0.06 -7.73 -0.11
CA THR A 216 1.08 -6.72 -0.48
C THR A 216 2.34 -6.75 0.39
N ARG A 217 2.29 -7.44 1.54
CA ARG A 217 3.43 -7.56 2.47
C ARG A 217 3.36 -8.88 3.25
N ASN A 218 4.50 -9.46 3.56
CA ASN A 218 4.65 -10.69 4.34
C ASN A 218 4.80 -10.42 5.85
N THR A 219 4.23 -9.33 6.34
CA THR A 219 4.19 -8.91 7.74
C THR A 219 2.82 -8.37 8.09
N GLY A 220 2.54 -8.21 9.39
CA GLY A 220 1.29 -7.68 9.91
C GLY A 220 0.20 -8.73 10.04
N ARG A 221 -0.91 -8.35 10.67
CA ARG A 221 -1.94 -9.30 11.10
C ARG A 221 -2.61 -10.06 9.95
N PHE A 222 -2.82 -9.44 8.80
CA PHE A 222 -3.38 -10.14 7.64
C PHE A 222 -2.48 -11.30 7.17
N TYR A 223 -1.14 -11.08 7.11
CA TYR A 223 -0.19 -12.14 6.84
C TYR A 223 -0.24 -13.23 7.90
N GLU A 224 -0.27 -12.85 9.19
CA GLU A 224 -0.34 -13.78 10.31
C GLU A 224 -1.62 -14.64 10.29
N ASN A 225 -2.75 -14.08 9.81
CA ASN A 225 -4.00 -14.81 9.62
C ASN A 225 -3.92 -15.79 8.43
N MET A 226 -3.18 -15.45 7.37
CA MET A 226 -3.07 -16.25 6.15
C MET A 226 -1.97 -17.31 6.21
N ALA A 227 -0.77 -16.94 6.63
CA ALA A 227 0.43 -17.80 6.57
C ALA A 227 1.15 -17.96 7.90
N GLY A 228 0.95 -17.04 8.85
CA GLY A 228 1.67 -16.97 10.11
C GLY A 228 0.97 -17.65 11.29
N ARG A 229 1.14 -17.02 12.46
CA ARG A 229 0.76 -17.57 13.80
C ARG A 229 -0.72 -17.89 13.94
N PHE A 230 -1.61 -17.09 13.35
CA PHE A 230 -3.07 -17.21 13.52
C PHE A 230 -3.76 -18.03 12.45
N ARG A 231 -3.01 -18.58 11.49
CA ARG A 231 -3.57 -19.31 10.34
C ARG A 231 -4.54 -20.44 10.69
N HIS A 232 -4.38 -21.06 11.86
CA HIS A 232 -5.23 -22.16 12.32
C HIS A 232 -6.63 -21.74 12.75
N ARG A 233 -6.88 -20.44 12.91
CA ARG A 233 -8.16 -19.85 13.32
C ARG A 233 -9.04 -19.47 12.14
N TYR A 234 -8.50 -19.47 10.91
CA TYR A 234 -9.15 -18.94 9.72
C TYR A 234 -9.36 -19.99 8.64
N ASN A 235 -10.52 -19.95 8.01
CA ASN A 235 -10.72 -20.52 6.69
C ASN A 235 -10.01 -19.62 5.68
N ARG A 236 -8.96 -20.14 5.04
CA ARG A 236 -8.03 -19.36 4.23
C ARG A 236 -8.16 -19.69 2.76
N ARG A 237 -8.17 -18.66 1.92
CA ARG A 237 -8.20 -18.84 0.46
C ARG A 237 -7.14 -17.96 -0.22
N HIS A 238 -6.52 -18.53 -1.23
CA HIS A 238 -5.71 -17.82 -2.22
C HIS A 238 -6.44 -17.90 -3.55
N ILE A 239 -6.67 -16.74 -4.18
CA ILE A 239 -7.39 -16.67 -5.45
C ILE A 239 -6.47 -16.08 -6.51
N ASP A 240 -6.08 -16.93 -7.47
CA ASP A 240 -5.36 -16.50 -8.66
C ASP A 240 -6.33 -15.79 -9.61
N SER A 241 -5.99 -14.57 -10.00
CA SER A 241 -6.83 -13.81 -10.92
C SER A 241 -6.95 -14.44 -12.31
N ARG A 242 -6.04 -15.33 -12.69
CA ARG A 242 -6.10 -16.06 -13.96
C ARG A 242 -7.24 -17.08 -14.00
N ASP A 243 -7.67 -17.57 -12.85
CA ASP A 243 -8.76 -18.57 -12.76
C ASP A 243 -10.15 -17.93 -12.73
N VAL A 244 -10.23 -16.61 -12.52
CA VAL A 244 -11.49 -15.87 -12.37
C VAL A 244 -12.03 -15.43 -13.75
N LYS A 245 -13.29 -15.72 -14.08
CA LYS A 245 -13.89 -15.51 -15.42
C LYS A 245 -13.92 -14.04 -15.86
N ILE A 246 -14.20 -13.12 -14.94
CA ILE A 246 -14.39 -11.69 -15.25
C ILE A 246 -13.09 -10.92 -15.49
N THR A 247 -11.92 -11.52 -15.25
CA THR A 247 -10.63 -10.82 -15.32
C THR A 247 -10.06 -10.77 -16.74
N ASN A 248 -9.19 -9.78 -16.99
CA ASN A 248 -8.49 -9.59 -18.27
C ASN A 248 -7.24 -10.49 -18.33
N LYS A 249 -7.40 -11.72 -18.82
CA LYS A 249 -6.32 -12.72 -18.96
C LYS A 249 -5.12 -12.20 -19.76
N ARG A 250 -5.39 -11.52 -20.90
CA ARG A 250 -4.34 -10.98 -21.77
C ARG A 250 -3.45 -9.96 -21.07
N LEU A 251 -4.03 -9.14 -20.19
CA LEU A 251 -3.26 -8.19 -19.40
C LEU A 251 -2.32 -8.91 -18.43
N PHE A 252 -2.79 -9.99 -17.80
CA PHE A 252 -1.95 -10.80 -16.90
C PHE A 252 -0.83 -11.53 -17.65
N GLU A 253 -1.09 -12.03 -18.84
CA GLU A 253 -0.04 -12.61 -19.70
C GLU A 253 1.04 -11.57 -20.02
N THR A 254 0.65 -10.33 -20.33
CA THR A 254 1.58 -9.22 -20.54
C THR A 254 2.41 -8.94 -19.29
N TRP A 255 1.79 -8.84 -18.12
CA TRP A 255 2.52 -8.60 -16.87
C TRP A 255 3.49 -9.74 -16.54
N ILE A 256 3.09 -10.98 -16.77
CA ILE A 256 3.97 -12.14 -16.55
C ILE A 256 5.17 -12.09 -17.52
N ALA A 257 4.95 -11.70 -18.77
CA ALA A 257 6.03 -11.56 -19.74
C ALA A 257 7.00 -10.41 -19.39
N ASP A 258 6.45 -9.27 -18.90
CA ASP A 258 7.25 -8.08 -18.59
C ASP A 258 8.03 -8.21 -17.27
N TYR A 259 7.43 -8.80 -16.24
CA TYR A 259 7.98 -8.82 -14.88
C TYR A 259 8.48 -10.21 -14.43
N GLY A 260 8.09 -11.27 -15.12
CA GLY A 260 8.36 -12.66 -14.71
C GLY A 260 7.34 -13.23 -13.73
N LEU A 261 7.06 -14.53 -13.86
CA LEU A 261 6.06 -15.22 -13.03
C LEU A 261 6.39 -15.18 -11.54
N GLU A 262 7.67 -15.30 -11.20
CA GLU A 262 8.16 -15.34 -9.81
C GLU A 262 8.36 -13.97 -9.17
N SER A 263 8.16 -12.88 -9.94
CA SER A 263 8.29 -11.53 -9.40
C SER A 263 7.20 -11.23 -8.37
N ASP A 264 7.52 -10.46 -7.33
CA ASP A 264 6.56 -10.00 -6.32
C ASP A 264 5.40 -9.22 -6.94
N PHE A 265 5.66 -8.51 -8.05
CA PHE A 265 4.61 -7.84 -8.80
C PHE A 265 3.53 -8.82 -9.27
N VAL A 266 3.94 -9.94 -9.88
CA VAL A 266 3.02 -10.97 -10.40
C VAL A 266 2.42 -11.77 -9.24
N LYS A 267 3.21 -12.19 -8.25
CA LYS A 267 2.73 -12.89 -7.04
C LYS A 267 1.57 -12.13 -6.39
N VAL A 268 1.76 -10.87 -6.07
CA VAL A 268 0.75 -10.05 -5.36
C VAL A 268 -0.46 -9.73 -6.23
N ARG A 269 -0.25 -9.37 -7.51
CA ARG A 269 -1.31 -8.81 -8.35
C ARG A 269 -2.06 -9.80 -9.20
N VAL A 270 -1.41 -10.92 -9.52
CA VAL A 270 -1.99 -11.95 -10.38
C VAL A 270 -2.28 -13.21 -9.58
N LEU A 271 -1.26 -13.76 -8.91
CA LEU A 271 -1.39 -15.06 -8.22
C LEU A 271 -2.10 -14.96 -6.87
N GLY A 272 -2.18 -13.77 -6.26
CA GLY A 272 -2.73 -13.61 -4.91
C GLY A 272 -1.84 -14.21 -3.83
N GLU A 273 -0.55 -14.32 -4.09
CA GLU A 273 0.47 -14.86 -3.20
C GLU A 273 1.23 -13.75 -2.49
N PHE A 274 1.69 -14.04 -1.27
CA PHE A 274 2.56 -13.13 -0.52
C PHE A 274 3.94 -13.04 -1.17
N PRO A 275 4.57 -11.85 -1.13
CA PRO A 275 5.93 -11.70 -1.60
C PRO A 275 6.89 -12.58 -0.79
N SER A 276 7.98 -13.01 -1.40
CA SER A 276 8.94 -13.90 -0.77
C SER A 276 9.65 -13.21 0.40
N ALA A 277 9.91 -13.92 1.49
CA ALA A 277 10.67 -13.41 2.63
C ALA A 277 12.09 -13.03 2.18
N GLY A 278 12.44 -11.74 2.20
CA GLY A 278 13.71 -11.21 1.71
C GLY A 278 13.59 -10.41 0.39
N GLU A 279 12.51 -10.56 -0.37
CA GLU A 279 12.28 -9.80 -1.60
C GLU A 279 11.59 -8.43 -1.39
N LEU A 280 11.14 -8.13 -0.17
CA LEU A 280 10.73 -6.77 0.18
C LEU A 280 11.92 -5.82 0.31
N GLN A 281 13.12 -6.36 0.40
CA GLN A 281 14.35 -5.60 0.41
C GLN A 281 14.49 -4.85 -0.93
N PHE A 282 14.58 -3.54 -0.87
CA PHE A 282 14.60 -2.74 -2.09
C PHE A 282 15.86 -2.98 -2.92
N ILE A 283 17.03 -3.03 -2.28
CA ILE A 283 18.31 -3.39 -2.90
C ILE A 283 18.72 -4.76 -2.36
N PRO A 284 18.87 -5.79 -3.24
CA PRO A 284 19.28 -7.11 -2.81
C PRO A 284 20.65 -7.12 -2.12
N SER A 285 20.76 -7.84 -0.99
CA SER A 285 22.00 -7.89 -0.20
C SER A 285 23.19 -8.45 -0.97
N GLU A 286 22.95 -9.41 -1.85
CA GLU A 286 23.99 -10.00 -2.69
C GLU A 286 24.55 -8.96 -3.66
N ALA A 287 23.66 -8.25 -4.39
CA ALA A 287 24.07 -7.22 -5.34
C ALA A 287 24.86 -6.07 -4.67
N ALA A 288 24.44 -5.64 -3.47
CA ALA A 288 25.17 -4.61 -2.73
C ALA A 288 26.56 -5.09 -2.27
N ARG A 289 26.69 -6.34 -1.82
CA ARG A 289 27.97 -6.93 -1.41
C ARG A 289 28.93 -7.17 -2.56
N ASP A 290 28.44 -7.56 -3.73
CA ASP A 290 29.24 -7.74 -4.94
C ASP A 290 29.89 -6.44 -5.44
N CYS A 291 29.32 -5.30 -5.02
CA CYS A 291 29.85 -3.97 -5.31
C CYS A 291 31.01 -3.55 -4.39
N ILE A 292 31.26 -4.26 -3.27
CA ILE A 292 32.32 -3.91 -2.33
C ILE A 292 33.68 -4.11 -3.02
N ASN A 293 34.50 -3.05 -3.03
CA ASN A 293 35.83 -3.06 -3.63
C ASN A 293 35.86 -3.47 -5.11
N LEU A 294 34.71 -3.39 -5.81
CA LEU A 294 34.64 -3.71 -7.24
C LEU A 294 35.60 -2.82 -8.03
N THR A 295 36.38 -3.41 -8.93
CA THR A 295 37.25 -2.63 -9.81
C THR A 295 36.43 -2.03 -10.93
N VAL A 296 36.32 -0.71 -10.95
CA VAL A 296 35.61 0.06 -12.00
C VAL A 296 36.57 1.01 -12.71
N ALA A 297 36.37 1.20 -14.00
CA ALA A 297 37.12 2.20 -14.75
C ALA A 297 36.44 3.56 -14.62
N VAL A 298 37.16 4.54 -14.07
CA VAL A 298 36.73 5.94 -14.04
C VAL A 298 37.38 6.67 -15.20
N GLN A 299 36.55 7.32 -16.02
CA GLN A 299 37.04 8.08 -17.18
C GLN A 299 37.28 9.55 -16.77
N PRO A 300 38.22 10.27 -17.40
CA PRO A 300 38.46 11.68 -17.10
C PRO A 300 37.23 12.61 -17.25
N HIS A 301 36.25 12.16 -18.05
CA HIS A 301 34.99 12.88 -18.32
C HIS A 301 33.82 12.39 -17.48
N ASP A 302 34.02 11.45 -16.57
CA ASP A 302 32.97 11.05 -15.65
C ASP A 302 32.72 12.17 -14.64
N PRO A 303 31.47 12.61 -14.45
CA PRO A 303 31.15 13.69 -13.53
C PRO A 303 31.45 13.29 -12.09
N LEU A 304 32.00 14.24 -11.32
CA LEU A 304 32.11 14.12 -9.87
C LEU A 304 30.88 14.75 -9.21
N VAL A 305 30.09 13.94 -8.55
CA VAL A 305 28.83 14.35 -7.91
C VAL A 305 28.94 14.21 -6.40
N MET A 306 28.51 15.25 -5.69
CA MET A 306 28.46 15.25 -4.23
C MET A 306 27.00 15.19 -3.75
N GLY A 307 26.68 14.22 -2.92
CA GLY A 307 25.39 14.08 -2.24
C GLY A 307 25.51 14.36 -0.76
N VAL A 308 24.60 15.14 -0.20
CA VAL A 308 24.60 15.53 1.21
C VAL A 308 23.25 15.22 1.83
N ASP A 309 23.20 14.21 2.72
CA ASP A 309 22.05 13.96 3.59
C ASP A 309 22.23 14.73 4.89
N VAL A 310 21.20 15.49 5.29
CA VAL A 310 21.28 16.43 6.42
C VAL A 310 20.46 15.91 7.59
N ALA A 311 21.13 15.60 8.68
CA ALA A 311 20.49 15.31 9.95
C ALA A 311 20.69 16.46 10.94
N ARG A 312 19.74 16.60 11.89
CA ARG A 312 19.87 17.50 13.04
C ARG A 312 20.22 16.68 14.30
N PHE A 313 20.20 17.30 15.46
CA PHE A 313 20.49 16.66 16.75
C PHE A 313 19.64 15.38 16.96
N GLY A 314 20.29 14.31 17.39
CA GLY A 314 19.70 13.01 17.66
C GLY A 314 20.64 11.85 17.28
N ASP A 315 20.08 10.68 17.06
CA ASP A 315 20.83 9.47 16.69
C ASP A 315 21.22 9.44 15.20
N ASP A 316 20.57 10.25 14.36
CA ASP A 316 20.81 10.33 12.91
C ASP A 316 22.10 11.13 12.64
N GLN A 317 22.81 10.81 11.56
CA GLN A 317 24.08 11.46 11.16
C GLN A 317 23.93 12.21 9.84
N SER A 318 24.62 13.35 9.70
CA SER A 318 24.78 14.01 8.40
C SER A 318 25.91 13.34 7.62
N VAL A 319 25.69 13.10 6.33
CA VAL A 319 26.62 12.36 5.47
C VAL A 319 26.91 13.15 4.21
N ILE A 320 28.19 13.26 3.86
CA ILE A 320 28.66 13.73 2.57
C ILE A 320 29.25 12.54 1.81
N CYS A 321 28.70 12.25 0.64
CA CYS A 321 29.17 11.21 -0.27
C CYS A 321 29.65 11.83 -1.58
N LEU A 322 30.77 11.35 -2.10
CA LEU A 322 31.28 11.76 -3.42
C LEU A 322 31.33 10.53 -4.33
N ARG A 323 30.79 10.66 -5.54
CA ARG A 323 30.81 9.63 -6.57
C ARG A 323 31.32 10.19 -7.88
N GLN A 324 32.28 9.50 -8.50
CA GLN A 324 32.76 9.82 -9.85
C GLN A 324 32.48 8.67 -10.81
N GLY A 325 31.59 8.90 -11.77
CA GLY A 325 31.13 7.85 -12.65
C GLY A 325 30.53 6.68 -11.85
N ARG A 326 31.13 5.48 -11.92
CA ARG A 326 30.75 4.28 -11.19
C ARG A 326 31.51 4.07 -9.87
N ASP A 327 32.43 4.97 -9.50
CA ASP A 327 33.22 4.86 -8.26
C ASP A 327 32.64 5.75 -7.17
N ALA A 328 32.10 5.14 -6.14
CA ALA A 328 31.58 5.80 -4.94
C ALA A 328 32.50 5.59 -3.72
N GLU A 329 33.73 5.12 -3.89
CA GLU A 329 34.70 4.89 -2.83
C GLU A 329 35.86 5.89 -2.85
N SER A 330 36.54 6.04 -4.00
CA SER A 330 37.86 6.69 -4.07
C SER A 330 37.87 8.17 -3.72
N GLN A 331 36.74 8.88 -3.86
CA GLN A 331 36.68 10.32 -3.55
C GLN A 331 36.39 10.61 -2.07
N GLY A 332 35.95 9.60 -1.32
CA GLY A 332 35.79 9.65 0.12
C GLY A 332 34.37 9.92 0.59
N TRP A 333 34.15 9.62 1.87
CA TRP A 333 32.92 9.81 2.61
C TRP A 333 33.22 10.58 3.90
N HIS A 334 32.28 11.47 4.29
CA HIS A 334 32.40 12.20 5.55
C HIS A 334 31.09 12.05 6.32
N THR A 335 31.17 11.64 7.58
CA THR A 335 30.02 11.46 8.48
C THR A 335 30.17 12.36 9.69
N PHE A 336 29.08 13.02 10.08
CA PHE A 336 29.07 13.98 11.18
C PHE A 336 27.86 13.71 12.08
N ARG A 337 28.09 13.79 13.40
CA ARG A 337 27.05 13.68 14.41
C ARG A 337 27.01 14.89 15.28
N GLY A 338 25.83 15.38 15.65
CA GLY A 338 25.65 16.48 16.58
C GLY A 338 26.13 17.85 16.08
N MET A 339 26.35 18.02 14.78
CA MET A 339 26.66 19.32 14.18
C MET A 339 25.42 20.19 14.01
N ASP A 340 25.56 21.49 14.20
CA ASP A 340 24.53 22.43 13.78
C ASP A 340 24.59 22.70 12.27
N THR A 341 23.53 23.34 11.74
CA THR A 341 23.41 23.62 10.30
C THR A 341 24.49 24.57 9.78
N MET A 342 25.05 25.45 10.62
CA MET A 342 26.09 26.38 10.24
C MET A 342 27.45 25.69 10.15
N GLU A 343 27.75 24.82 11.10
CA GLU A 343 28.97 24.00 11.11
C GLU A 343 28.96 23.01 9.94
N LEU A 344 27.83 22.34 9.71
CA LEU A 344 27.68 21.41 8.58
C LEU A 344 27.85 22.13 7.25
N SER A 345 27.24 23.31 7.07
CA SER A 345 27.38 24.10 5.85
C SER A 345 28.83 24.48 5.57
N ALA A 346 29.61 24.84 6.62
CA ALA A 346 31.02 25.13 6.48
C ALA A 346 31.80 23.89 6.01
N LYS A 347 31.50 22.70 6.52
CA LYS A 347 32.10 21.43 6.09
C LYS A 347 31.75 21.07 4.66
N VAL A 348 30.48 21.23 4.26
CA VAL A 348 30.03 21.03 2.88
C VAL A 348 30.81 21.91 1.92
N VAL A 349 30.97 23.21 2.25
CA VAL A 349 31.72 24.14 1.43
C VAL A 349 33.24 23.83 1.40
N GLU A 350 33.81 23.39 2.53
CA GLU A 350 35.23 22.98 2.63
C GLU A 350 35.48 21.78 1.68
N VAL A 351 34.70 20.71 1.79
CA VAL A 351 34.84 19.52 0.95
C VAL A 351 34.56 19.84 -0.54
N ALA A 352 33.53 20.63 -0.82
CA ALA A 352 33.25 21.04 -2.19
C ALA A 352 34.40 21.88 -2.83
N ARG A 353 35.05 22.75 -2.09
CA ARG A 353 36.24 23.50 -2.59
C ARG A 353 37.44 22.60 -2.79
N GLU A 354 37.65 21.62 -1.92
CA GLU A 354 38.78 20.67 -2.04
C GLU A 354 38.61 19.76 -3.25
N LYS A 355 37.41 19.16 -3.38
CA LYS A 355 37.13 18.13 -4.39
C LYS A 355 36.66 18.70 -5.72
N ASN A 356 36.12 19.91 -5.73
CA ASN A 356 35.57 20.61 -6.89
C ASN A 356 34.58 19.74 -7.71
N PRO A 357 33.45 19.30 -7.09
CA PRO A 357 32.43 18.48 -7.77
C PRO A 357 31.72 19.27 -8.87
N ASP A 358 31.27 18.57 -9.90
CA ASP A 358 30.48 19.15 -11.00
C ASP A 358 29.08 19.58 -10.52
N THR A 359 28.55 18.93 -9.50
CA THR A 359 27.26 19.26 -8.88
C THR A 359 27.22 18.80 -7.44
N VAL A 360 26.56 19.61 -6.59
CA VAL A 360 26.28 19.29 -5.19
C VAL A 360 24.78 19.20 -4.99
N PHE A 361 24.28 18.03 -4.61
CA PHE A 361 22.88 17.80 -4.22
C PHE A 361 22.78 17.76 -2.70
N ILE A 362 21.84 18.52 -2.13
CA ILE A 362 21.58 18.55 -0.69
C ILE A 362 20.12 18.21 -0.42
N ASP A 363 19.85 17.29 0.52
CA ASP A 363 18.48 17.11 1.01
C ASP A 363 18.01 18.41 1.69
N GLY A 364 17.02 19.07 1.08
CA GLY A 364 16.37 20.28 1.58
C GLY A 364 15.24 20.02 2.56
N GLY A 365 14.92 18.74 2.87
CA GLY A 365 13.85 18.38 3.79
C GLY A 365 14.12 18.85 5.22
N GLY A 366 13.08 19.31 5.92
CA GLY A 366 13.18 19.70 7.32
C GLY A 366 14.23 20.78 7.59
N VAL A 367 15.35 20.39 8.21
CA VAL A 367 16.44 21.31 8.58
C VAL A 367 17.44 21.56 7.43
N GLY A 368 17.40 20.75 6.40
CA GLY A 368 18.34 20.83 5.27
C GLY A 368 18.25 22.13 4.48
N GLY A 369 17.06 22.75 4.39
CA GLY A 369 16.89 24.06 3.76
C GLY A 369 17.84 25.15 4.33
N GLY A 370 18.09 25.13 5.64
CA GLY A 370 19.05 26.05 6.28
C GLY A 370 20.49 25.80 5.84
N VAL A 371 20.87 24.54 5.57
CA VAL A 371 22.21 24.20 5.03
C VAL A 371 22.33 24.67 3.59
N VAL A 372 21.27 24.45 2.76
CA VAL A 372 21.21 24.91 1.37
C VAL A 372 21.41 26.44 1.29
N ASP A 373 20.62 27.19 2.06
CA ASP A 373 20.69 28.67 2.06
C ASP A 373 22.09 29.17 2.51
N ARG A 374 22.65 28.53 3.52
CA ARG A 374 23.96 28.91 4.03
C ARG A 374 25.07 28.57 3.03
N CYS A 375 25.03 27.44 2.36
CA CYS A 375 25.99 27.09 1.32
C CYS A 375 25.96 28.11 0.17
N ARG A 376 24.78 28.53 -0.27
CA ARG A 376 24.58 29.57 -1.30
C ARG A 376 25.16 30.91 -0.84
N GLN A 377 24.94 31.31 0.41
CA GLN A 377 25.53 32.53 1.00
C GLN A 377 27.07 32.48 1.03
N LEU A 378 27.67 31.29 1.22
CA LEU A 378 29.09 31.06 1.19
C LEU A 378 29.69 30.95 -0.23
N GLY A 379 28.83 31.13 -1.26
CA GLY A 379 29.23 31.16 -2.67
C GLY A 379 29.35 29.77 -3.31
N LEU A 380 28.75 28.74 -2.71
CA LEU A 380 28.65 27.40 -3.30
C LEU A 380 27.30 27.25 -4.03
N ASP A 381 27.38 26.93 -5.31
CA ASP A 381 26.17 26.56 -6.07
C ASP A 381 25.73 25.15 -5.68
N VAL A 382 24.48 25.02 -5.21
CA VAL A 382 23.92 23.75 -4.73
C VAL A 382 22.49 23.57 -5.25
N VAL A 383 22.18 22.32 -5.57
CA VAL A 383 20.83 21.89 -5.98
C VAL A 383 20.13 21.30 -4.77
N GLU A 384 19.04 21.94 -4.39
CA GLU A 384 18.18 21.49 -3.29
C GLU A 384 17.27 20.36 -3.79
N ILE A 385 17.25 19.25 -3.07
CA ILE A 385 16.42 18.09 -3.36
C ILE A 385 15.45 17.87 -2.19
N ASN A 386 14.16 17.85 -2.50
CA ASN A 386 13.14 17.49 -1.52
C ASN A 386 12.66 16.06 -1.82
N PHE A 387 12.91 15.14 -0.90
CA PHE A 387 12.56 13.71 -1.04
C PHE A 387 11.07 13.45 -1.26
N GLY A 388 10.21 14.29 -0.68
CA GLY A 388 8.75 14.21 -0.83
C GLY A 388 8.22 14.74 -2.17
N SER A 389 9.05 15.39 -3.00
CA SER A 389 8.64 15.93 -4.29
C SER A 389 8.14 14.83 -5.22
N LYS A 390 7.32 15.21 -6.20
CA LYS A 390 6.81 14.31 -7.22
C LYS A 390 7.98 13.72 -8.03
N ALA A 391 7.95 12.42 -8.26
CA ALA A 391 8.88 11.76 -9.17
C ALA A 391 8.76 12.32 -10.60
N THR A 392 9.87 12.45 -11.29
CA THR A 392 9.94 12.85 -12.71
C THR A 392 9.83 11.65 -13.64
N GLN A 393 10.20 10.45 -13.16
CA GLN A 393 10.06 9.18 -13.86
C GLN A 393 8.74 8.49 -13.48
N ARG A 394 8.12 7.82 -14.43
CA ARG A 394 6.92 7.01 -14.18
C ARG A 394 7.29 5.76 -13.35
N GLY A 395 6.36 5.31 -12.53
CA GLY A 395 6.54 4.11 -11.72
C GLY A 395 7.05 4.34 -10.31
N TYR A 396 7.39 5.57 -9.93
CA TYR A 396 7.82 5.94 -8.58
C TYR A 396 6.84 6.90 -7.92
N SER A 397 6.56 6.71 -6.62
CA SER A 397 5.59 7.51 -5.88
C SER A 397 6.08 8.92 -5.53
N ASN A 398 7.38 9.08 -5.35
CA ASN A 398 8.04 10.34 -5.03
C ASN A 398 9.51 10.33 -5.50
N LEU A 399 10.19 11.46 -5.35
CA LEU A 399 11.57 11.63 -5.80
C LEU A 399 12.56 10.74 -5.01
N ARG A 400 12.31 10.49 -3.71
CA ARG A 400 13.13 9.55 -2.92
C ARG A 400 13.07 8.14 -3.50
N ALA A 401 11.89 7.64 -3.81
CA ALA A 401 11.74 6.32 -4.43
C ALA A 401 12.43 6.24 -5.80
N GLN A 402 12.38 7.32 -6.59
CA GLN A 402 13.05 7.40 -7.87
C GLN A 402 14.58 7.36 -7.74
N MET A 403 15.18 8.21 -6.89
CA MET A 403 16.66 8.25 -6.74
C MET A 403 17.21 6.92 -6.19
N TRP A 404 16.47 6.26 -5.30
CA TRP A 404 16.80 4.92 -4.84
C TRP A 404 16.64 3.87 -5.93
N GLY A 405 15.65 4.01 -6.83
CA GLY A 405 15.49 3.17 -8.01
C GLY A 405 16.70 3.28 -8.95
N ASN A 406 17.13 4.50 -9.24
CA ASN A 406 18.30 4.76 -10.05
C ASN A 406 19.59 4.20 -9.40
N LEU A 407 19.73 4.31 -8.07
CA LEU A 407 20.83 3.70 -7.32
C LEU A 407 20.80 2.17 -7.40
N LYS A 408 19.61 1.56 -7.25
CA LYS A 408 19.43 0.10 -7.39
C LYS A 408 19.89 -0.38 -8.77
N GLU A 409 19.47 0.29 -9.83
CA GLU A 409 19.93 -0.03 -11.20
C GLU A 409 21.45 0.08 -11.31
N ALA A 410 22.04 1.16 -10.80
CA ALA A 410 23.49 1.34 -10.79
C ALA A 410 24.23 0.22 -10.01
N ILE A 411 23.70 -0.23 -8.86
CA ILE A 411 24.24 -1.35 -8.09
C ILE A 411 24.17 -2.65 -8.89
N ILE A 412 23.05 -2.93 -9.55
CA ILE A 412 22.88 -4.12 -10.42
C ILE A 412 23.87 -4.07 -11.60
N ASP A 413 24.10 -2.90 -12.19
CA ASP A 413 25.07 -2.69 -13.27
C ASP A 413 26.53 -2.73 -12.76
N GLY A 414 26.73 -2.73 -11.45
CA GLY A 414 28.02 -2.77 -10.74
C GLY A 414 28.67 -1.40 -10.59
N ILE A 415 28.59 -0.86 -9.39
CA ILE A 415 29.35 0.32 -8.93
C ILE A 415 30.40 -0.10 -7.90
N ARG A 416 31.41 0.73 -7.67
CA ARG A 416 32.36 0.49 -6.60
C ARG A 416 31.86 1.12 -5.31
N LEU A 417 31.69 0.30 -4.27
CA LEU A 417 31.32 0.72 -2.92
C LEU A 417 32.47 0.47 -1.94
N PRO A 418 32.62 1.30 -0.88
CA PRO A 418 33.57 1.03 0.20
C PRO A 418 33.12 -0.19 1.01
N ASP A 419 34.10 -0.91 1.58
CA ASP A 419 33.84 -1.96 2.56
C ASP A 419 33.42 -1.30 3.91
N ASN A 420 32.14 -0.94 3.99
CA ASN A 420 31.53 -0.30 5.13
C ASN A 420 30.23 -1.00 5.52
N ALA A 421 30.21 -1.60 6.71
CA ALA A 421 29.08 -2.38 7.20
C ALA A 421 27.81 -1.53 7.40
N ASP A 422 27.95 -0.26 7.82
CA ASP A 422 26.83 0.65 8.02
C ASP A 422 26.16 0.99 6.67
N LEU A 423 26.98 1.29 5.64
CA LEU A 423 26.47 1.54 4.29
C LEU A 423 25.71 0.33 3.73
N ILE A 424 26.25 -0.87 3.90
CA ILE A 424 25.60 -2.11 3.43
C ILE A 424 24.28 -2.32 4.19
N THR A 425 24.27 -2.07 5.49
CA THR A 425 23.04 -2.14 6.31
C THR A 425 22.00 -1.14 5.83
N ASP A 426 22.39 0.09 5.58
CA ASP A 426 21.52 1.15 5.06
C ASP A 426 20.92 0.78 3.69
N LEU A 427 21.77 0.33 2.75
CA LEU A 427 21.36 -0.05 1.39
C LEU A 427 20.35 -1.21 1.39
N THR A 428 20.55 -2.15 2.31
CA THR A 428 19.79 -3.40 2.34
C THR A 428 18.66 -3.42 3.38
N GLY A 429 18.59 -2.42 4.25
CA GLY A 429 17.62 -2.37 5.35
C GLY A 429 16.23 -1.90 4.93
N LEU A 430 16.12 -1.12 3.84
CA LEU A 430 14.83 -0.58 3.42
C LEU A 430 13.98 -1.59 2.66
N GLU A 431 12.70 -1.56 2.99
CA GLU A 431 11.66 -2.29 2.27
C GLU A 431 10.89 -1.37 1.31
N TYR A 432 10.23 -1.98 0.35
CA TYR A 432 9.38 -1.25 -0.59
C TYR A 432 8.01 -1.92 -0.74
N GLY A 433 7.09 -1.16 -1.23
CA GLY A 433 5.76 -1.63 -1.63
C GLY A 433 5.29 -0.85 -2.83
N TYR A 434 4.02 -1.02 -3.16
CA TYR A 434 3.42 -0.32 -4.29
C TYR A 434 2.23 0.52 -3.83
N THR A 435 2.07 1.70 -4.44
CA THR A 435 0.86 2.51 -4.26
C THR A 435 -0.31 1.89 -5.03
N LEU A 436 -1.52 2.42 -4.79
CA LEU A 436 -2.72 2.05 -5.56
C LEU A 436 -2.60 2.34 -7.07
N LYS A 437 -1.66 3.22 -7.46
CA LYS A 437 -1.35 3.55 -8.86
C LYS A 437 -0.24 2.69 -9.44
N ASN A 438 0.16 1.62 -8.73
CA ASN A 438 1.29 0.75 -9.11
C ASN A 438 2.65 1.45 -9.13
N GLU A 439 2.81 2.53 -8.38
CA GLU A 439 4.09 3.22 -8.24
C GLU A 439 4.87 2.60 -7.09
N ILE A 440 6.17 2.42 -7.26
CA ILE A 440 7.08 1.97 -6.21
C ILE A 440 7.13 3.03 -5.11
N LYS A 441 6.91 2.60 -3.88
CA LYS A 441 6.99 3.42 -2.67
C LYS A 441 7.93 2.76 -1.68
N LEU A 442 8.99 3.46 -1.29
CA LEU A 442 9.83 3.02 -0.18
C LEU A 442 9.09 3.20 1.15
N GLU A 443 9.40 2.36 2.11
CA GLU A 443 8.91 2.56 3.47
C GLU A 443 9.38 3.91 4.04
N SER A 444 8.59 4.47 4.96
CA SER A 444 8.97 5.70 5.65
C SER A 444 10.09 5.45 6.67
N LYS A 445 10.85 6.50 7.02
CA LYS A 445 11.89 6.41 8.07
C LYS A 445 11.27 5.94 9.42
N GLU A 446 10.04 6.36 9.71
CA GLU A 446 9.31 5.94 10.91
C GLU A 446 8.96 4.44 10.89
N ALA A 447 8.52 3.93 9.74
CA ALA A 447 8.21 2.51 9.58
C ALA A 447 9.47 1.64 9.72
N ALA A 448 10.59 2.05 9.11
CA ALA A 448 11.88 1.39 9.24
C ALA A 448 12.36 1.38 10.71
N LYS A 449 12.28 2.51 11.41
CA LYS A 449 12.61 2.63 12.83
C LYS A 449 11.74 1.72 13.70
N SER A 450 10.47 1.56 13.42
CA SER A 450 9.56 0.65 14.16
C SER A 450 9.96 -0.83 14.02
N ARG A 451 10.66 -1.20 12.94
CA ARG A 451 11.25 -2.54 12.71
C ARG A 451 12.66 -2.68 13.31
N GLY A 452 13.19 -1.64 13.97
CA GLY A 452 14.55 -1.63 14.52
C GLY A 452 15.64 -1.31 13.48
N VAL A 453 15.28 -0.81 12.30
CA VAL A 453 16.21 -0.36 11.26
C VAL A 453 16.55 1.11 11.48
N ALA A 454 17.84 1.46 11.52
CA ALA A 454 18.29 2.83 11.64
C ALA A 454 17.93 3.67 10.39
N SER A 455 18.03 5.00 10.50
CA SER A 455 17.90 5.88 9.35
C SER A 455 19.01 5.57 8.33
N PRO A 456 18.69 5.39 7.02
CA PRO A 456 19.67 5.00 6.01
C PRO A 456 20.44 6.21 5.48
N ASP A 457 21.09 6.96 6.37
CA ASP A 457 21.69 8.27 6.07
C ASP A 457 22.82 8.17 5.05
N MET A 458 23.65 7.11 5.11
CA MET A 458 24.70 6.88 4.12
C MET A 458 24.12 6.51 2.76
N ALA A 459 23.11 5.66 2.72
CA ALA A 459 22.47 5.27 1.49
C ALA A 459 21.65 6.43 0.88
N ASP A 460 20.96 7.26 1.69
CA ASP A 460 20.26 8.45 1.22
C ASP A 460 21.26 9.47 0.59
N ALA A 461 22.44 9.68 1.19
CA ALA A 461 23.50 10.53 0.62
C ALA A 461 24.03 9.99 -0.73
N LEU A 462 24.21 8.66 -0.85
CA LEU A 462 24.61 8.04 -2.11
C LEU A 462 23.50 8.15 -3.17
N ALA A 463 22.24 7.88 -2.79
CA ALA A 463 21.10 7.97 -3.69
C ALA A 463 20.89 9.39 -4.25
N LEU A 464 21.19 10.43 -3.47
CA LEU A 464 21.20 11.82 -3.95
C LEU A 464 22.11 12.02 -5.16
N THR A 465 23.24 11.31 -5.26
CA THR A 465 24.14 11.42 -6.42
C THR A 465 23.54 10.85 -7.71
N TYR A 466 22.40 10.14 -7.62
CA TYR A 466 21.63 9.55 -8.74
C TYR A 466 20.28 10.22 -8.99
N VAL A 467 19.98 11.32 -8.32
CA VAL A 467 18.67 11.98 -8.40
C VAL A 467 18.38 12.57 -9.79
N LEU A 468 19.41 13.16 -10.42
CA LEU A 468 19.35 13.76 -11.75
C LEU A 468 20.61 13.41 -12.56
N PRO A 469 20.52 13.37 -13.90
CA PRO A 469 21.71 13.28 -14.76
C PRO A 469 22.64 14.47 -14.56
N VAL A 470 23.93 14.22 -14.41
CA VAL A 470 24.97 15.26 -14.28
C VAL A 470 25.93 15.15 -15.46
N TYR A 471 26.26 16.26 -16.04
CA TYR A 471 27.25 16.36 -17.10
C TYR A 471 28.52 17.05 -16.58
N PRO A 472 29.71 16.61 -16.96
CA PRO A 472 30.95 17.20 -16.46
C PRO A 472 31.10 18.64 -16.94
N SER A 473 31.31 19.55 -16.00
CA SER A 473 31.57 20.97 -16.28
C SER A 473 32.94 21.21 -16.94
N ARG A 474 33.84 20.22 -16.86
CA ARG A 474 35.23 20.27 -17.36
C ARG A 474 35.42 19.90 -18.82
N LEU A 475 34.37 19.49 -19.53
CA LEU A 475 34.40 19.47 -20.98
C LEU A 475 34.43 20.93 -21.45
N GLY A 476 35.63 21.56 -21.40
CA GLY A 476 35.84 22.81 -22.06
C GLY A 476 35.51 22.66 -23.51
N PHE A 477 34.32 23.02 -23.91
CA PHE A 477 34.04 23.42 -25.26
C PHE A 477 34.91 24.71 -25.46
N THR A 478 36.09 24.52 -26.08
CA THR A 478 36.78 25.61 -26.78
C THR A 478 35.99 25.91 -28.07
N GLY A 479 34.70 26.10 -27.95
CA GLY A 479 33.84 26.71 -28.92
C GLY A 479 33.70 28.18 -28.51
N THR A 480 34.29 29.08 -29.28
CA THR A 480 33.94 30.46 -29.29
C THR A 480 32.44 30.61 -29.03
N GLN A 481 32.08 31.19 -27.87
CA GLN A 481 30.73 31.68 -27.67
C GLN A 481 30.47 32.71 -28.76
N GLN A 482 29.76 32.30 -29.80
CA GLN A 482 29.01 33.23 -30.62
C GLN A 482 27.83 33.66 -29.76
N GLU A 483 27.94 34.82 -29.13
CA GLU A 483 26.78 35.53 -28.62
C GLU A 483 25.89 35.81 -29.83
N THR A 484 24.85 34.97 -29.97
CA THR A 484 23.70 35.31 -30.81
C THR A 484 22.90 36.33 -30.01
N THR A 485 23.22 37.60 -30.18
CA THR A 485 22.28 38.68 -29.87
C THR A 485 21.11 38.59 -30.84
N THR A 486 20.07 37.86 -30.46
CA THR A 486 18.75 38.05 -31.05
C THR A 486 18.18 39.29 -30.41
N GLU A 487 18.38 40.45 -31.05
CA GLU A 487 17.52 41.62 -30.85
C GLU A 487 16.10 41.23 -31.34
N TYR A 488 15.28 40.74 -30.42
CA TYR A 488 13.85 40.66 -30.65
C TYR A 488 13.26 42.05 -30.37
N ASP A 489 12.97 42.80 -31.45
CA ASP A 489 12.21 44.05 -31.38
C ASP A 489 10.71 43.71 -31.45
N PRO A 490 9.93 43.81 -30.35
CA PRO A 490 8.50 43.52 -30.36
C PRO A 490 7.64 44.58 -31.05
N PHE A 491 8.25 45.65 -31.61
CA PHE A 491 7.53 46.76 -32.25
C PHE A 491 7.87 46.97 -33.74
N SER A 492 8.67 46.09 -34.34
CA SER A 492 8.86 46.14 -35.79
C SER A 492 7.71 45.40 -36.47
N VAL A 493 6.80 46.20 -37.05
CA VAL A 493 5.67 45.80 -37.91
C VAL A 493 6.20 45.43 -39.29
#